data_2e6e141342180daff89488da6db31537
#
_entry.id   2e6e141342180daff89488da6db31537
#
_cell.length_a   1.000
_cell.length_b   1.000
_cell.length_c   1.000
_cell.angle_alpha   90.00
_cell.angle_beta   90.00
_cell.angle_gamma   90.00
#
_symmetry.space_group_name_H-M   'P 1'
#
loop_
_entity.id
_entity.type
_entity.pdbx_description
1 polymer ?
#
loop_
_entity_poly.entity_id
_entity_poly.type
_entity_poly.pdbx_seq_one_letter_code
_entity_poly.pdbx_strand_id
1 'polypeptide(L)'
;MGRTKIQLEFSLKAASRAVLWTSISTPSGLSTWFANNVDYHGQKMTFTWGKDDTRTATITAIKAFSYIRLTWDDSPDKDEYLELRMSMSEITRDYTLLITDFADDDEAEDLEDLWEMQIDTLRRVNGF
;
A
#
# COMPACT_ATOMS: atom_id res chain seq x y z
N MET A 1 21.37 12.75 8.89
CA MET A 1 20.77 11.83 7.92
C MET A 1 19.29 12.10 7.89
N GLY A 2 18.75 12.28 6.70
CA GLY A 2 17.39 12.70 6.53
C GLY A 2 16.45 11.59 6.14
N ARG A 3 15.17 11.93 6.16
CA ARG A 3 14.10 11.07 5.71
C ARG A 3 13.47 11.68 4.46
N THR A 4 13.12 10.84 3.51
CA THR A 4 12.49 11.25 2.25
C THR A 4 11.05 10.78 2.20
N LYS A 5 10.13 11.69 1.92
CA LYS A 5 8.75 11.34 1.61
C LYS A 5 8.66 10.96 0.13
N ILE A 6 8.12 9.79 -0.14
CA ILE A 6 8.00 9.24 -1.48
C ILE A 6 6.52 9.23 -1.87
N GLN A 7 6.24 9.74 -3.06
CA GLN A 7 4.89 9.67 -3.64
C GLN A 7 4.99 9.08 -5.03
N LEU A 8 4.30 7.96 -5.24
CA LEU A 8 4.30 7.24 -6.50
C LEU A 8 2.87 7.10 -7.01
N GLU A 9 2.70 7.25 -8.31
CA GLU A 9 1.39 7.18 -8.95
C GLU A 9 1.40 6.10 -10.02
N PHE A 10 0.44 5.19 -9.96
CA PHE A 10 0.32 4.07 -10.88
C PHE A 10 -1.06 4.03 -11.50
N SER A 11 -1.12 3.85 -12.81
CA SER A 11 -2.38 3.64 -13.53
C SER A 11 -2.76 2.17 -13.47
N LEU A 12 -4.02 1.89 -13.14
CA LEU A 12 -4.55 0.53 -13.02
C LEU A 12 -5.83 0.41 -13.84
N LYS A 13 -6.01 -0.76 -14.46
CA LYS A 13 -7.20 -1.08 -15.24
C LYS A 13 -8.12 -2.02 -14.47
N ALA A 14 -8.49 -1.59 -13.27
CA ALA A 14 -9.35 -2.39 -12.40
C ALA A 14 -10.75 -2.51 -13.00
N ALA A 15 -11.35 -3.70 -12.83
CA ALA A 15 -12.70 -3.97 -13.33
C ALA A 15 -13.76 -3.13 -12.61
N SER A 16 -13.55 -2.86 -11.33
CA SER A 16 -14.48 -2.07 -10.55
C SER A 16 -13.78 -1.39 -9.38
N ARG A 17 -14.44 -0.35 -8.87
CA ARG A 17 -14.02 0.37 -7.68
C ARG A 17 -13.93 -0.56 -6.46
N ALA A 18 -14.91 -1.45 -6.32
CA ALA A 18 -14.96 -2.37 -5.18
C ALA A 18 -13.80 -3.37 -5.20
N VAL A 19 -13.46 -3.89 -6.37
CA VAL A 19 -12.34 -4.83 -6.50
C VAL A 19 -11.03 -4.16 -6.13
N LEU A 20 -10.78 -2.95 -6.62
CA LEU A 20 -9.57 -2.23 -6.27
C LEU A 20 -9.53 -1.89 -4.78
N TRP A 21 -10.64 -1.41 -4.23
CA TRP A 21 -10.70 -1.09 -2.80
C TRP A 21 -10.41 -2.31 -1.92
N THR A 22 -11.00 -3.45 -2.24
CA THR A 22 -10.73 -4.70 -1.52
C THR A 22 -9.25 -5.06 -1.57
N SER A 23 -8.61 -4.88 -2.73
CA SER A 23 -7.20 -5.22 -2.93
C SER A 23 -6.25 -4.38 -2.08
N ILE A 24 -6.61 -3.14 -1.75
CA ILE A 24 -5.71 -2.24 -1.01
C ILE A 24 -6.10 -2.05 0.45
N SER A 25 -7.27 -2.51 0.88
CA SER A 25 -7.78 -2.18 2.20
C SER A 25 -8.12 -3.38 3.08
N THR A 26 -8.08 -4.59 2.57
CA THR A 26 -8.42 -5.79 3.35
C THR A 26 -7.22 -6.71 3.50
N PRO A 27 -7.18 -7.50 4.60
CA PRO A 27 -6.12 -8.50 4.75
C PRO A 27 -6.05 -9.48 3.58
N SER A 28 -7.18 -9.99 3.12
CA SER A 28 -7.20 -10.93 2.00
C SER A 28 -6.71 -10.28 0.71
N GLY A 29 -7.12 -9.03 0.46
CA GLY A 29 -6.66 -8.30 -0.73
C GLY A 29 -5.18 -7.99 -0.68
N LEU A 30 -4.69 -7.47 0.43
CA LEU A 30 -3.28 -7.13 0.60
C LEU A 30 -2.38 -8.36 0.56
N SER A 31 -2.87 -9.53 0.99
CA SER A 31 -2.09 -10.77 0.94
C SER A 31 -1.91 -11.32 -0.47
N THR A 32 -2.60 -10.77 -1.46
CA THR A 32 -2.42 -11.21 -2.86
C THR A 32 -1.22 -10.55 -3.53
N TRP A 33 -0.79 -9.40 -3.07
CA TRP A 33 0.27 -8.65 -3.77
C TRP A 33 1.27 -7.95 -2.87
N PHE A 34 0.85 -7.48 -1.69
CA PHE A 34 1.70 -6.65 -0.83
C PHE A 34 2.56 -7.49 0.11
N ALA A 35 2.00 -8.55 0.68
CA ALA A 35 2.72 -9.42 1.61
C ALA A 35 2.27 -10.87 1.39
N ASN A 36 3.04 -11.82 1.93
CA ASN A 36 2.69 -13.24 1.83
C ASN A 36 1.46 -13.59 2.68
N ASN A 37 1.35 -12.94 3.83
CA ASN A 37 0.22 -13.13 4.73
C ASN A 37 -0.09 -11.80 5.43
N VAL A 38 -1.38 -11.54 5.65
CA VAL A 38 -1.83 -10.33 6.36
C VAL A 38 -2.91 -10.74 7.34
N ASP A 39 -2.67 -10.45 8.61
CA ASP A 39 -3.64 -10.66 9.68
C ASP A 39 -4.14 -9.33 10.19
N TYR A 40 -5.39 -9.31 10.62
CA TYR A 40 -6.06 -8.11 11.12
C TYR A 40 -6.60 -8.38 12.52
N HIS A 41 -6.28 -7.49 13.44
CA HIS A 41 -6.79 -7.59 14.80
C HIS A 41 -7.03 -6.19 15.36
N GLY A 42 -8.30 -5.82 15.47
CA GLY A 42 -8.67 -4.47 15.87
C GLY A 42 -8.25 -3.45 14.82
N GLN A 43 -7.40 -2.52 15.21
CA GLN A 43 -6.86 -1.50 14.29
C GLN A 43 -5.46 -1.84 13.82
N LYS A 44 -4.97 -3.04 14.13
CA LYS A 44 -3.62 -3.45 13.77
C LYS A 44 -3.65 -4.48 12.67
N MET A 45 -2.71 -4.31 11.72
CA MET A 45 -2.46 -5.29 10.67
C MET A 45 -1.06 -5.82 10.82
N THR A 46 -0.92 -7.14 10.76
CA THR A 46 0.38 -7.80 10.81
C THR A 46 0.68 -8.37 9.43
N PHE A 47 1.79 -7.94 8.86
CA PHE A 47 2.23 -8.34 7.52
C PHE A 47 3.42 -9.28 7.65
N THR A 48 3.37 -10.40 6.94
CA THR A 48 4.46 -11.37 6.93
C THR A 48 4.99 -11.55 5.51
N TRP A 49 6.29 -11.38 5.35
CA TRP A 49 7.01 -11.63 4.10
C TRP A 49 8.00 -12.78 4.34
N GLY A 50 7.86 -13.85 3.55
CA GLY A 50 8.70 -15.02 3.75
C GLY A 50 8.43 -15.72 5.08
N LYS A 51 9.47 -16.26 5.69
CA LYS A 51 9.34 -17.05 6.92
C LYS A 51 9.42 -16.23 8.21
N ASP A 52 10.29 -15.22 8.21
CA ASP A 52 10.68 -14.55 9.46
C ASP A 52 10.50 -13.04 9.44
N ASP A 53 10.13 -12.46 8.31
CA ASP A 53 10.00 -11.01 8.21
C ASP A 53 8.54 -10.60 8.48
N THR A 54 8.30 -10.10 9.66
CA THR A 54 6.98 -9.69 10.11
C THR A 54 7.01 -8.26 10.63
N ARG A 55 6.07 -7.44 10.16
CA ARG A 55 5.90 -6.07 10.65
C ARG A 55 4.43 -5.82 10.97
N THR A 56 4.20 -5.00 11.97
CA THR A 56 2.84 -4.62 12.38
C THR A 56 2.64 -3.13 12.18
N ALA A 57 1.48 -2.77 11.66
CA ALA A 57 1.08 -1.38 11.46
C ALA A 57 -0.28 -1.12 12.12
N THR A 58 -0.51 0.12 12.48
CA THR A 58 -1.78 0.58 13.03
C THR A 58 -2.51 1.39 11.97
N ILE A 59 -3.78 1.09 11.73
CA ILE A 59 -4.62 1.87 10.84
C ILE A 59 -4.93 3.19 11.54
N THR A 60 -4.45 4.31 10.98
CA THR A 60 -4.65 5.62 11.57
C THR A 60 -5.77 6.41 10.91
N ALA A 61 -6.10 6.07 9.65
CA ALA A 61 -7.22 6.68 8.95
C ALA A 61 -7.65 5.76 7.81
N ILE A 62 -8.94 5.72 7.55
CA ILE A 62 -9.50 4.95 6.44
C ILE A 62 -10.79 5.61 5.98
N LYS A 63 -10.95 5.71 4.67
CA LYS A 63 -12.17 6.19 4.04
C LYS A 63 -12.52 5.27 2.89
N ALA A 64 -13.66 4.61 2.98
CA ALA A 64 -14.08 3.61 2.00
C ALA A 64 -14.03 4.17 0.57
N PHE A 65 -13.46 3.38 -0.34
CA PHE A 65 -13.30 3.73 -1.76
C PHE A 65 -12.44 4.97 -2.01
N SER A 66 -11.63 5.35 -1.04
CA SER A 66 -10.75 6.50 -1.16
C SER A 66 -9.33 6.17 -0.72
N TYR A 67 -9.11 5.91 0.56
CA TYR A 67 -7.75 5.65 1.03
C TYR A 67 -7.72 4.85 2.33
N ILE A 68 -6.55 4.25 2.58
CA ILE A 68 -6.19 3.67 3.86
C ILE A 68 -4.82 4.22 4.25
N ARG A 69 -4.67 4.60 5.51
CA ARG A 69 -3.41 5.12 6.04
C ARG A 69 -2.98 4.29 7.23
N LEU A 70 -1.74 3.86 7.21
CA LEU A 70 -1.16 2.99 8.22
C LEU A 70 0.10 3.64 8.78
N THR A 71 0.34 3.45 10.09
CA THR A 71 1.62 3.81 10.68
C THR A 71 2.28 2.54 11.17
N TRP A 72 3.51 2.30 10.70
CA TRP A 72 4.29 1.15 11.15
C TRP A 72 4.62 1.33 12.63
N ASP A 73 4.44 0.26 13.42
CA ASP A 73 4.69 0.33 14.87
C ASP A 73 6.17 0.56 15.16
N ASP A 74 7.07 0.13 14.24
CA ASP A 74 8.52 0.34 14.34
C ASP A 74 9.00 1.62 13.65
N SER A 75 8.08 2.49 13.23
CA SER A 75 8.46 3.72 12.53
C SER A 75 9.31 4.64 13.43
N PRO A 76 10.42 5.18 12.91
CA PRO A 76 11.26 6.10 13.69
C PRO A 76 10.55 7.42 14.02
N ASP A 77 9.58 7.80 13.20
CA ASP A 77 8.80 9.01 13.40
C ASP A 77 7.31 8.66 13.29
N LYS A 78 6.54 8.95 14.34
CA LYS A 78 5.11 8.62 14.38
C LYS A 78 4.26 9.51 13.47
N ASP A 79 4.83 10.58 12.93
CA ASP A 79 4.15 11.41 11.93
C ASP A 79 4.29 10.83 10.52
N GLU A 80 5.15 9.83 10.32
CA GLU A 80 5.27 9.12 9.06
C GLU A 80 4.17 8.07 8.93
N TYR A 81 3.79 7.79 7.69
CA TYR A 81 2.71 6.86 7.41
C TYR A 81 2.87 6.24 6.03
N LEU A 82 2.19 5.11 5.82
CA LEU A 82 1.98 4.54 4.51
C LEU A 82 0.53 4.83 4.12
N GLU A 83 0.32 5.43 2.96
CA GLU A 83 -1.02 5.69 2.47
C GLU A 83 -1.21 5.11 1.08
N LEU A 84 -2.30 4.36 0.92
CA LEU A 84 -2.74 3.85 -0.37
C LEU A 84 -4.04 4.56 -0.72
N ARG A 85 -3.99 5.39 -1.76
CA ARG A 85 -5.14 6.21 -2.16
C ARG A 85 -5.54 5.89 -3.59
N MET A 86 -6.81 5.59 -3.79
CA MET A 86 -7.36 5.32 -5.12
C MET A 86 -8.20 6.49 -5.61
N SER A 87 -8.12 6.75 -6.91
CA SER A 87 -8.99 7.71 -7.58
C SER A 87 -9.31 7.19 -8.97
N MET A 88 -10.33 7.75 -9.58
CA MET A 88 -10.75 7.38 -10.93
C MET A 88 -10.79 8.60 -11.81
N SER A 89 -10.26 8.47 -13.03
CA SER A 89 -10.41 9.50 -14.06
C SER A 89 -11.83 9.44 -14.62
N GLU A 90 -12.54 10.55 -14.58
CA GLU A 90 -13.88 10.64 -15.15
C GLU A 90 -13.87 10.53 -16.67
N ILE A 91 -12.73 10.85 -17.29
CA ILE A 91 -12.58 10.85 -18.75
C ILE A 91 -12.32 9.43 -19.26
N THR A 92 -11.28 8.77 -18.72
CA THR A 92 -10.85 7.46 -19.23
C THR A 92 -11.47 6.29 -18.48
N ARG A 93 -12.03 6.53 -17.29
CA ARG A 93 -12.53 5.51 -16.36
C ARG A 93 -11.44 4.60 -15.80
N ASP A 94 -10.17 4.93 -16.04
CA ASP A 94 -9.06 4.21 -15.42
C ASP A 94 -8.87 4.65 -13.99
N TYR A 95 -8.36 3.73 -13.17
CA TYR A 95 -8.05 4.02 -11.78
C TYR A 95 -6.59 4.38 -11.62
N THR A 96 -6.32 5.23 -10.64
CA THR A 96 -4.97 5.61 -10.25
C THR A 96 -4.77 5.24 -8.80
N LEU A 97 -3.64 4.61 -8.50
CA LEU A 97 -3.23 4.33 -7.12
C LEU A 97 -2.07 5.25 -6.78
N LEU A 98 -2.28 6.11 -5.79
CA LEU A 98 -1.25 7.00 -5.27
C LEU A 98 -0.72 6.42 -3.96
N ILE A 99 0.58 6.17 -3.92
CA ILE A 99 1.25 5.61 -2.75
C ILE A 99 2.11 6.68 -2.11
N THR A 100 1.92 6.90 -0.81
CA THR A 100 2.78 7.77 -0.02
C THR A 100 3.49 6.91 1.01
N ASP A 101 4.81 6.99 1.05
CA ASP A 101 5.65 6.22 1.95
C ASP A 101 6.88 7.05 2.33
N PHE A 102 7.67 6.56 3.26
CA PHE A 102 8.85 7.25 3.76
C PHE A 102 10.02 6.30 3.88
N ALA A 103 11.21 6.79 3.63
CA ALA A 103 12.45 6.01 3.77
C ALA A 103 13.60 6.93 4.16
N ASP A 104 14.68 6.32 4.64
CA ASP A 104 15.94 7.06 4.76
C ASP A 104 16.38 7.53 3.38
N ASP A 105 17.07 8.67 3.33
CA ASP A 105 17.45 9.27 2.04
C ASP A 105 18.24 8.31 1.16
N ASP A 106 19.10 7.49 1.74
CA ASP A 106 19.91 6.53 1.00
C ASP A 106 19.15 5.25 0.60
N GLU A 107 17.94 5.04 1.10
CA GLU A 107 17.10 3.90 0.79
C GLU A 107 15.87 4.25 -0.07
N ALA A 108 15.68 5.54 -0.37
CA ALA A 108 14.49 6.01 -1.07
C ALA A 108 14.33 5.39 -2.45
N GLU A 109 15.41 5.30 -3.21
CA GLU A 109 15.38 4.72 -4.56
C GLU A 109 15.05 3.23 -4.52
N ASP A 110 15.61 2.50 -3.56
CA ASP A 110 15.31 1.08 -3.40
C ASP A 110 13.85 0.85 -3.03
N LEU A 111 13.28 1.73 -2.22
CA LEU A 111 11.87 1.63 -1.85
C LEU A 111 10.97 1.90 -3.05
N GLU A 112 11.31 2.85 -3.90
CA GLU A 112 10.56 3.10 -5.14
C GLU A 112 10.57 1.87 -6.04
N ASP A 113 11.73 1.23 -6.20
CA ASP A 113 11.87 0.02 -7.01
C ASP A 113 11.03 -1.13 -6.42
N LEU A 114 11.02 -1.27 -5.11
CA LEU A 114 10.22 -2.28 -4.44
C LEU A 114 8.71 -2.06 -4.70
N TRP A 115 8.25 -0.81 -4.63
CA TRP A 115 6.86 -0.50 -4.91
C TRP A 115 6.48 -0.83 -6.36
N GLU A 116 7.37 -0.54 -7.33
CA GLU A 116 7.11 -0.90 -8.72
C GLU A 116 6.95 -2.41 -8.89
N MET A 117 7.79 -3.19 -8.24
CA MET A 117 7.69 -4.65 -8.27
C MET A 117 6.38 -5.15 -7.65
N GLN A 118 5.98 -4.56 -6.53
CA GLN A 118 4.74 -4.93 -5.85
C GLN A 118 3.51 -4.56 -6.69
N ILE A 119 3.52 -3.42 -7.34
CA ILE A 119 2.41 -3.01 -8.22
C ILE A 119 2.32 -3.92 -9.44
N ASP A 120 3.46 -4.38 -9.98
CA ASP A 120 3.43 -5.37 -11.06
C ASP A 120 2.76 -6.67 -10.61
N THR A 121 3.01 -7.08 -9.37
CA THR A 121 2.33 -8.24 -8.79
C THR A 121 0.83 -7.99 -8.66
N LEU A 122 0.44 -6.82 -8.17
CA LEU A 122 -0.96 -6.43 -8.05
C LEU A 122 -1.67 -6.53 -9.40
N ARG A 123 -1.05 -6.01 -10.46
CA ARG A 123 -1.61 -6.05 -11.81
C ARG A 123 -1.76 -7.48 -12.31
N ARG A 124 -0.73 -8.28 -12.14
CA ARG A 124 -0.71 -9.66 -12.62
C ARG A 124 -1.73 -10.54 -11.90
N VAL A 125 -1.78 -10.44 -10.57
CA VAL A 125 -2.63 -11.31 -9.75
C VAL A 125 -4.11 -10.92 -9.86
N ASN A 126 -4.40 -9.64 -9.95
CA ASN A 126 -5.77 -9.13 -9.95
C ASN A 126 -6.29 -8.75 -11.34
N GLY A 127 -5.48 -8.84 -12.35
CA GLY A 127 -5.89 -8.51 -13.72
C GLY A 127 -6.03 -7.01 -13.96
N PHE A 128 -5.28 -6.22 -13.22
CA PHE A 128 -5.30 -4.76 -13.37
C PHE A 128 -4.28 -4.31 -14.39
#